data_862edd467563a76b93b54eeb6d659e91
#
_entry.id   862edd467563a76b93b54eeb6d659e91
#
_cell.length_a   1.000
_cell.length_b   1.000
_cell.length_c   1.000
_cell.angle_alpha   90.00
_cell.angle_beta   90.00
_cell.angle_gamma   90.00
#
_symmetry.space_group_name_H-M   'P 1'
#
loop_
_entity.id
_entity.type
_entity.pdbx_description
1 polymer ?
#
loop_
_entity_poly.entity_id
_entity_poly.type
_entity_poly.pdbx_seq_one_letter_code
_entity_poly.pdbx_strand_id
1 'polypeptide(L)'
;GEDRKVGFQRIHPDETYSERNSPDKRIEPIIIGKNGESLELYKRHFGKTWDDFEEWLKRRGLMKHPPQEVWVTSVMSYWWESTRDLTLRLRRYFGKRTRIIVGGIYPSLAPEHALENTAADIVVAGEVEEANNLWTDLSLYRKKPTYAIITPSRGCPYDCSYCAQKTINAGRSKVRFRKTADIVAEMRHKYERYGIRDFAFYADFLLMNFRENLMPVLKEVVAAKLPFRFYAPEGLDTRFLSQSQELVDILKAAHFQKIYLPVESIDDEYIKTLNRRHVRLEHFVKAARMCEKAGFALRNLDVNAFVLYGLPRESMDRVVKTAMFVSEVVGSIIPMLFAPVPSTRIYAEHLAYFRERGWDRDLHWLNGKLYPFLAMNEGSISDYIDVQRL
;
A
#
# COMPACT_ATOMS: atom_id res chain seq x y z
N GLY A 1 7.18 -6.55 15.84
CA GLY A 1 6.77 -5.31 16.48
C GLY A 1 5.32 -5.00 16.14
N GLU A 2 4.54 -4.54 17.10
CA GLU A 2 3.20 -4.05 16.83
C GLU A 2 3.34 -2.58 16.38
N ASP A 3 2.95 -2.31 15.14
CA ASP A 3 3.07 -0.98 14.54
C ASP A 3 2.13 0.00 15.22
N ARG A 4 2.67 1.12 15.62
CA ARG A 4 1.87 2.27 16.03
C ARG A 4 1.59 3.13 14.80
N LYS A 5 0.33 3.38 14.52
CA LYS A 5 -0.13 4.12 13.33
C LYS A 5 -0.95 5.33 13.76
N VAL A 6 -0.77 6.43 13.05
CA VAL A 6 -1.68 7.59 13.13
C VAL A 6 -2.62 7.51 11.96
N GLY A 7 -3.92 7.53 12.22
CA GLY A 7 -4.95 7.52 11.19
C GLY A 7 -5.94 8.65 11.39
N PHE A 8 -6.62 9.02 10.31
CA PHE A 8 -7.71 9.97 10.34
C PHE A 8 -9.02 9.24 10.09
N GLN A 9 -10.02 9.51 10.89
CA GLN A 9 -11.32 8.88 10.78
C GLN A 9 -12.41 9.92 11.05
N ARG A 10 -13.46 9.89 10.22
CA ARG A 10 -14.72 10.56 10.53
C ARG A 10 -15.38 9.81 11.67
N ILE A 11 -15.79 10.52 12.73
CA ILE A 11 -16.61 9.98 13.80
C ILE A 11 -18.02 10.45 13.55
N HIS A 12 -18.99 9.50 13.48
CA HIS A 12 -20.39 9.88 13.51
C HIS A 12 -20.72 10.46 14.88
N PRO A 13 -21.61 11.49 14.96
CA PRO A 13 -22.00 12.08 16.25
C PRO A 13 -22.53 11.07 17.26
N ASP A 14 -23.12 9.97 16.79
CA ASP A 14 -23.71 8.90 17.59
C ASP A 14 -22.74 7.75 17.93
N GLU A 15 -21.51 7.77 17.40
CA GLU A 15 -20.51 6.77 17.74
C GLU A 15 -19.81 7.16 19.04
N THR A 16 -20.15 6.50 20.12
CA THR A 16 -19.36 6.55 21.35
C THR A 16 -17.96 6.04 21.06
N TYR A 17 -16.99 6.87 21.33
CA TYR A 17 -15.57 6.57 21.18
C TYR A 17 -15.20 5.30 21.95
N SER A 18 -14.78 4.26 21.24
CA SER A 18 -14.30 3.04 21.87
C SER A 18 -12.85 3.25 22.35
N GLU A 19 -12.65 3.32 23.65
CA GLU A 19 -11.31 3.40 24.29
C GLU A 19 -10.38 2.24 23.88
N ARG A 20 -10.93 1.13 23.37
CA ARG A 20 -10.16 -0.04 22.90
C ARG A 20 -9.30 0.22 21.69
N ASN A 21 -9.65 1.22 20.88
CA ASN A 21 -8.98 1.50 19.60
C ASN A 21 -8.02 2.68 19.64
N SER A 22 -8.04 3.49 20.68
CA SER A 22 -7.08 4.58 20.88
C SER A 22 -6.99 4.91 22.37
N PRO A 23 -6.07 4.28 23.08
CA PRO A 23 -5.81 4.59 24.49
C PRO A 23 -5.14 5.95 24.69
N ASP A 24 -4.68 6.61 23.62
CA ASP A 24 -4.17 7.98 23.70
C ASP A 24 -5.35 8.96 23.63
N LYS A 25 -5.70 9.56 24.76
CA LYS A 25 -6.84 10.48 24.91
C LYS A 25 -6.66 11.81 24.17
N ARG A 26 -5.50 12.05 23.55
CA ARG A 26 -5.27 13.26 22.77
C ARG A 26 -5.83 13.07 21.36
N ILE A 27 -7.07 13.49 21.21
CA ILE A 27 -7.73 13.59 19.91
C ILE A 27 -7.64 15.06 19.51
N GLU A 28 -6.88 15.32 18.45
CA GLU A 28 -6.80 16.65 17.86
C GLU A 28 -7.80 16.74 16.71
N PRO A 29 -8.81 17.62 16.79
CA PRO A 29 -9.70 17.85 15.66
C PRO A 29 -8.92 18.56 14.55
N ILE A 30 -9.10 18.08 13.33
CA ILE A 30 -8.60 18.70 12.13
C ILE A 30 -9.79 19.09 11.28
N ILE A 31 -9.91 20.37 10.98
CA ILE A 31 -10.99 20.88 10.13
C ILE A 31 -10.44 21.08 8.72
N ILE A 32 -11.03 20.40 7.76
CA ILE A 32 -10.79 20.64 6.34
C ILE A 32 -12.06 21.25 5.74
N GLY A 33 -11.88 22.22 4.85
CA GLY A 33 -13.01 22.95 4.31
C GLY A 33 -12.80 23.45 2.89
N LYS A 34 -13.93 23.63 2.18
CA LYS A 34 -13.99 24.23 0.86
C LYS A 34 -15.39 24.84 0.64
N ASN A 35 -15.43 26.08 0.14
CA ASN A 35 -16.66 26.77 -0.28
C ASN A 35 -17.79 26.77 0.76
N GLY A 36 -17.45 26.95 2.04
CA GLY A 36 -18.44 26.96 3.14
C GLY A 36 -18.80 25.60 3.71
N GLU A 37 -18.38 24.50 3.08
CA GLU A 37 -18.44 23.17 3.68
C GLU A 37 -17.21 22.93 4.56
N SER A 38 -17.40 22.21 5.65
CA SER A 38 -16.30 21.76 6.51
C SER A 38 -16.52 20.33 6.97
N LEU A 39 -15.42 19.62 7.14
CA LEU A 39 -15.37 18.26 7.69
C LEU A 39 -14.40 18.27 8.87
N GLU A 40 -14.91 17.89 10.03
CA GLU A 40 -14.09 17.64 11.21
C GLU A 40 -13.62 16.19 11.20
N LEU A 41 -12.30 16.01 11.25
CA LEU A 41 -11.63 14.72 11.32
C LEU A 41 -10.87 14.63 12.64
N TYR A 42 -10.74 13.42 13.13
CA TYR A 42 -10.00 13.16 14.36
C TYR A 42 -8.73 12.38 14.07
N LYS A 43 -7.61 12.90 14.54
CA LYS A 43 -6.32 12.21 14.50
C LYS A 43 -6.32 11.12 15.56
N ARG A 44 -6.17 9.88 15.15
CA ARG A 44 -6.18 8.71 16.04
C ARG A 44 -4.84 7.99 16.03
N HIS A 45 -4.44 7.49 17.19
CA HIS A 45 -3.29 6.61 17.33
C HIS A 45 -3.75 5.16 17.48
N PHE A 46 -3.12 4.26 16.75
CA PHE A 46 -3.42 2.83 16.74
C PHE A 46 -2.21 2.05 17.25
N GLY A 47 -2.47 0.86 17.80
CA GLY A 47 -1.43 -0.02 18.34
C GLY A 47 -1.34 0.03 19.86
N LYS A 48 -0.23 -0.47 20.40
CA LYS A 48 0.04 -0.47 21.84
C LYS A 48 0.27 0.94 22.40
N THR A 49 -0.08 1.14 23.68
CA THR A 49 0.26 2.36 24.37
C THR A 49 1.76 2.47 24.60
N TRP A 50 2.22 3.68 24.88
CA TRP A 50 3.62 3.87 25.26
C TRP A 50 3.95 3.20 26.60
N ASP A 51 3.00 3.14 27.51
CA ASP A 51 3.16 2.47 28.81
C ASP A 51 3.28 0.95 28.62
N ASP A 52 2.43 0.33 27.78
CA ASP A 52 2.56 -1.08 27.40
C ASP A 52 3.92 -1.39 26.78
N PHE A 53 4.42 -0.47 25.93
CA PHE A 53 5.71 -0.63 25.27
C PHE A 53 6.85 -0.55 26.28
N GLU A 54 6.82 0.44 27.17
CA GLU A 54 7.82 0.61 28.21
C GLU A 54 7.83 -0.59 29.19
N GLU A 55 6.65 -1.05 29.59
CA GLU A 55 6.53 -2.24 30.42
C GLU A 55 7.08 -3.50 29.71
N TRP A 56 6.82 -3.63 28.41
CA TRP A 56 7.39 -4.72 27.62
C TRP A 56 8.92 -4.65 27.59
N LEU A 57 9.53 -3.47 27.41
CA LEU A 57 10.97 -3.27 27.45
C LEU A 57 11.55 -3.67 28.82
N LYS A 58 10.88 -3.25 29.92
CA LYS A 58 11.26 -3.60 31.31
C LYS A 58 11.22 -5.12 31.52
N ARG A 59 10.13 -5.77 31.16
CA ARG A 59 9.97 -7.24 31.28
C ARG A 59 11.01 -8.04 30.49
N ARG A 60 11.46 -7.50 29.35
CA ARG A 60 12.53 -8.08 28.55
C ARG A 60 13.93 -7.77 29.04
N GLY A 61 14.06 -6.97 30.07
CA GLY A 61 15.36 -6.51 30.59
C GLY A 61 16.12 -5.56 29.68
N LEU A 62 15.47 -5.08 28.58
CA LEU A 62 16.11 -4.23 27.58
C LEU A 62 16.48 -2.84 28.11
N MET A 63 15.81 -2.38 29.17
CA MET A 63 16.15 -1.13 29.84
C MET A 63 17.47 -1.24 30.64
N LYS A 64 17.77 -2.45 31.18
CA LYS A 64 19.01 -2.71 31.96
C LYS A 64 20.15 -3.12 31.00
N HIS A 65 19.83 -3.83 29.94
CA HIS A 65 20.77 -4.33 28.94
C HIS A 65 20.32 -3.84 27.54
N PRO A 66 20.56 -2.56 27.20
CA PRO A 66 20.16 -2.02 25.91
C PRO A 66 20.80 -2.78 24.75
N PRO A 67 20.06 -2.97 23.65
CA PRO A 67 20.63 -3.61 22.45
C PRO A 67 21.69 -2.71 21.80
N GLN A 68 22.58 -3.30 21.05
CA GLN A 68 23.56 -2.55 20.25
C GLN A 68 22.90 -1.76 19.13
N GLU A 69 21.87 -2.36 18.51
CA GLU A 69 21.12 -1.75 17.41
C GLU A 69 19.62 -1.97 17.59
N VAL A 70 18.84 -0.97 17.14
CA VAL A 70 17.39 -1.05 16.99
C VAL A 70 17.03 -0.68 15.56
N TRP A 71 16.32 -1.57 14.90
CA TRP A 71 15.84 -1.35 13.55
C TRP A 71 14.35 -0.99 13.58
N VAL A 72 14.02 0.17 13.00
CA VAL A 72 12.66 0.70 12.93
C VAL A 72 12.25 0.76 11.47
N THR A 73 11.16 0.08 11.12
CA THR A 73 10.55 0.20 9.78
C THR A 73 9.39 1.17 9.82
N SER A 74 9.27 2.00 8.77
CA SER A 74 8.18 2.95 8.61
C SER A 74 7.63 2.87 7.18
N VAL A 75 6.30 2.69 7.05
CA VAL A 75 5.66 2.41 5.75
C VAL A 75 5.16 3.69 5.10
N MET A 76 4.22 4.41 5.70
CA MET A 76 3.60 5.58 5.07
C MET A 76 4.32 6.88 5.49
N SER A 77 4.62 7.74 4.53
CA SER A 77 5.24 9.04 4.80
C SER A 77 4.42 9.90 5.76
N TYR A 78 3.09 9.85 5.66
CA TYR A 78 2.19 10.59 6.55
C TYR A 78 2.05 9.96 7.96
N TRP A 79 2.76 8.86 8.27
CA TRP A 79 2.89 8.31 9.63
C TRP A 79 4.22 8.68 10.29
N TRP A 80 4.96 9.62 9.72
CA TRP A 80 6.28 10.02 10.17
C TRP A 80 6.36 10.38 11.66
N GLU A 81 5.31 11.02 12.22
CA GLU A 81 5.27 11.38 13.62
C GLU A 81 5.36 10.15 14.56
N SER A 82 4.70 9.04 14.19
CA SER A 82 4.82 7.79 14.96
C SER A 82 6.25 7.25 14.96
N THR A 83 6.96 7.40 13.83
CA THR A 83 8.36 7.02 13.71
C THR A 83 9.25 7.93 14.54
N ARG A 84 9.01 9.26 14.49
CA ARG A 84 9.67 10.24 15.33
C ARG A 84 9.52 9.91 16.82
N ASP A 85 8.29 9.75 17.27
CA ASP A 85 7.97 9.52 18.67
C ASP A 85 8.57 8.21 19.19
N LEU A 86 8.55 7.16 18.38
CA LEU A 86 9.19 5.89 18.70
C LEU A 86 10.71 6.06 18.85
N THR A 87 11.36 6.66 17.86
CA THR A 87 12.82 6.81 17.85
C THR A 87 13.32 7.72 18.97
N LEU A 88 12.61 8.82 19.27
CA LEU A 88 12.92 9.67 20.42
C LEU A 88 12.80 8.93 21.76
N ARG A 89 11.77 8.08 21.92
CA ARG A 89 11.63 7.25 23.12
C ARG A 89 12.72 6.19 23.22
N LEU A 90 13.04 5.51 22.12
CA LEU A 90 14.14 4.55 22.08
C LEU A 90 15.47 5.21 22.45
N ARG A 91 15.72 6.41 21.95
CA ARG A 91 16.91 7.20 22.31
C ARG A 91 16.93 7.55 23.79
N ARG A 92 15.79 7.91 24.36
CA ARG A 92 15.65 8.19 25.81
C ARG A 92 15.88 6.94 26.65
N TYR A 93 15.39 5.77 26.22
CA TYR A 93 15.52 4.53 26.99
C TYR A 93 16.92 3.90 26.90
N PHE A 94 17.53 3.93 25.73
CA PHE A 94 18.77 3.20 25.46
C PHE A 94 20.03 4.08 25.40
N GLY A 95 19.85 5.40 25.33
CA GLY A 95 20.97 6.35 25.24
C GLY A 95 21.70 6.32 23.90
N LYS A 96 22.86 6.96 23.84
CA LYS A 96 23.65 7.13 22.60
C LYS A 96 24.44 5.89 22.18
N ARG A 97 24.60 4.89 23.06
CA ARG A 97 25.32 3.65 22.73
C ARG A 97 24.54 2.70 21.84
N THR A 98 23.22 2.77 21.87
CA THR A 98 22.36 2.02 20.97
C THR A 98 22.23 2.77 19.66
N ARG A 99 22.56 2.11 18.55
CA ARG A 99 22.38 2.63 17.19
C ARG A 99 20.93 2.45 16.75
N ILE A 100 20.29 3.52 16.34
CA ILE A 100 18.91 3.51 15.82
C ILE A 100 18.97 3.63 14.32
N ILE A 101 18.48 2.62 13.63
CA ILE A 101 18.44 2.51 12.17
C ILE A 101 16.99 2.59 11.72
N VAL A 102 16.66 3.56 10.88
CA VAL A 102 15.30 3.74 10.34
C VAL A 102 15.30 3.41 8.86
N GLY A 103 14.42 2.49 8.45
CA GLY A 103 14.25 2.06 7.07
C GLY A 103 12.78 1.92 6.69
N GLY A 104 12.52 1.44 5.47
CA GLY A 104 11.18 1.25 4.93
C GLY A 104 10.78 2.32 3.92
N ILE A 105 9.50 2.41 3.60
CA ILE A 105 9.00 3.26 2.51
C ILE A 105 9.16 4.75 2.84
N TYR A 106 8.74 5.20 4.03
CA TYR A 106 8.85 6.61 4.41
C TYR A 106 10.29 7.15 4.30
N PRO A 107 11.30 6.54 4.93
CA PRO A 107 12.67 7.04 4.81
C PRO A 107 13.26 6.87 3.40
N SER A 108 12.70 5.96 2.58
CA SER A 108 13.09 5.86 1.17
C SER A 108 12.56 7.00 0.33
N LEU A 109 11.37 7.52 0.66
CA LEU A 109 10.70 8.58 -0.09
C LEU A 109 11.09 9.98 0.37
N ALA A 110 11.52 10.13 1.61
CA ALA A 110 11.89 11.41 2.22
C ALA A 110 13.07 11.20 3.21
N PRO A 111 14.26 10.83 2.72
CA PRO A 111 15.38 10.46 3.58
C PRO A 111 15.89 11.63 4.42
N GLU A 112 15.99 12.83 3.86
CA GLU A 112 16.39 14.03 4.59
C GLU A 112 15.39 14.37 5.70
N HIS A 113 14.08 14.34 5.38
CA HIS A 113 13.03 14.56 6.35
C HIS A 113 13.08 13.51 7.48
N ALA A 114 13.35 12.24 7.16
CA ALA A 114 13.47 11.19 8.16
C ALA A 114 14.68 11.42 9.07
N LEU A 115 15.82 11.85 8.52
CA LEU A 115 17.03 12.13 9.28
C LEU A 115 16.85 13.34 10.22
N GLU A 116 16.21 14.40 9.73
CA GLU A 116 16.00 15.64 10.49
C GLU A 116 14.94 15.50 11.59
N ASN A 117 13.92 14.67 11.35
CA ASN A 117 12.75 14.59 12.24
C ASN A 117 12.71 13.34 13.12
N THR A 118 13.71 12.46 13.06
CA THR A 118 13.78 11.29 13.93
C THR A 118 15.08 11.26 14.73
N ALA A 119 15.16 10.38 15.72
CA ALA A 119 16.41 10.15 16.44
C ALA A 119 17.27 9.04 15.79
N ALA A 120 17.14 8.84 14.48
CA ALA A 120 17.93 7.86 13.75
C ALA A 120 19.42 8.27 13.70
N ASP A 121 20.29 7.30 13.88
CA ASP A 121 21.72 7.45 13.57
C ASP A 121 21.99 7.13 12.11
N ILE A 122 21.16 6.26 11.53
CA ILE A 122 21.24 5.83 10.12
C ILE A 122 19.84 5.79 9.53
N VAL A 123 19.69 6.39 8.36
CA VAL A 123 18.50 6.26 7.50
C VAL A 123 18.87 5.38 6.30
N VAL A 124 18.13 4.27 6.15
CA VAL A 124 18.29 3.35 5.01
C VAL A 124 17.22 3.67 3.99
N ALA A 125 17.61 4.30 2.89
CA ALA A 125 16.72 4.64 1.79
C ALA A 125 16.78 3.59 0.67
N GLY A 126 15.61 3.26 0.12
CA GLY A 126 15.48 2.26 -0.94
C GLY A 126 15.47 0.83 -0.40
N GLU A 127 15.63 -0.12 -1.30
CA GLU A 127 15.65 -1.54 -0.97
C GLU A 127 17.00 -2.00 -0.43
N VAL A 128 16.98 -2.99 0.45
CA VAL A 128 18.15 -3.73 0.91
C VAL A 128 18.30 -4.94 -0.02
N GLU A 129 19.29 -4.91 -0.91
CA GLU A 129 19.43 -5.89 -2.00
C GLU A 129 19.64 -7.31 -1.48
N GLU A 130 20.42 -7.45 -0.42
CA GLU A 130 20.70 -8.74 0.23
C GLU A 130 19.44 -9.41 0.77
N ALA A 131 18.42 -8.61 1.14
CA ALA A 131 17.15 -9.13 1.65
C ALA A 131 16.19 -9.59 0.55
N ASN A 132 16.42 -9.26 -0.72
CA ASN A 132 15.46 -9.51 -1.80
C ASN A 132 15.20 -11.00 -2.07
N ASN A 133 16.15 -11.86 -1.75
CA ASN A 133 16.04 -13.31 -1.93
C ASN A 133 15.82 -14.06 -0.61
N LEU A 134 15.69 -13.36 0.51
CA LEU A 134 15.43 -14.02 1.79
C LEU A 134 13.95 -14.38 1.92
N TRP A 135 13.68 -15.53 2.49
CA TRP A 135 12.33 -15.90 2.88
C TRP A 135 11.93 -15.16 4.14
N THR A 136 10.67 -14.72 4.18
CA THR A 136 10.12 -14.08 5.38
C THR A 136 10.09 -15.08 6.54
N ASP A 137 10.71 -14.74 7.68
CA ASP A 137 10.67 -15.55 8.88
C ASP A 137 9.37 -15.33 9.66
N LEU A 138 8.48 -16.31 9.59
CA LEU A 138 7.20 -16.29 10.29
C LEU A 138 7.32 -16.66 11.77
N SER A 139 8.45 -17.15 12.24
CA SER A 139 8.68 -17.51 13.66
C SER A 139 8.70 -16.27 14.57
N LEU A 140 8.94 -15.11 14.01
CA LEU A 140 8.94 -13.82 14.72
C LEU A 140 7.55 -13.36 15.16
N TYR A 141 6.48 -13.93 14.59
CA TYR A 141 5.12 -13.59 14.98
C TYR A 141 4.67 -14.35 16.22
N ARG A 142 4.12 -13.66 17.21
CA ARG A 142 3.56 -14.29 18.42
C ARG A 142 2.34 -15.17 18.12
N LYS A 143 1.47 -14.68 17.23
CA LYS A 143 0.33 -15.44 16.73
C LYS A 143 0.67 -15.91 15.34
N LYS A 144 0.38 -17.17 15.06
CA LYS A 144 0.56 -17.73 13.72
C LYS A 144 -0.17 -16.86 12.68
N PRO A 145 0.50 -16.39 11.64
CA PRO A 145 -0.15 -15.68 10.56
C PRO A 145 -1.15 -16.59 9.84
N THR A 146 -2.23 -16.03 9.34
CA THR A 146 -3.23 -16.76 8.53
C THR A 146 -2.85 -16.81 7.05
N TYR A 147 -1.98 -15.91 6.61
CA TYR A 147 -1.47 -15.85 5.25
C TYR A 147 0.02 -15.48 5.25
N ALA A 148 0.66 -15.67 4.12
CA ALA A 148 2.05 -15.23 3.92
C ALA A 148 2.19 -14.37 2.65
N ILE A 149 3.09 -13.40 2.72
CA ILE A 149 3.48 -12.60 1.57
C ILE A 149 4.58 -13.35 0.81
N ILE A 150 4.45 -13.35 -0.51
CA ILE A 150 5.47 -13.80 -1.46
C ILE A 150 5.79 -12.63 -2.37
N THR A 151 7.06 -12.30 -2.49
CA THR A 151 7.56 -11.28 -3.43
C THR A 151 8.28 -11.98 -4.57
N PRO A 152 7.60 -12.28 -5.70
CA PRO A 152 8.21 -13.02 -6.81
C PRO A 152 9.12 -12.17 -7.68
N SER A 153 8.92 -10.85 -7.67
CA SER A 153 9.71 -9.89 -8.44
C SER A 153 9.70 -8.52 -7.81
N ARG A 154 10.65 -7.69 -8.20
CA ARG A 154 10.74 -6.27 -7.83
C ARG A 154 11.09 -5.43 -9.05
N GLY A 155 10.61 -4.19 -9.06
CA GLY A 155 10.81 -3.22 -10.11
C GLY A 155 9.63 -3.14 -11.07
N CYS A 156 9.50 -1.97 -11.70
CA CYS A 156 8.48 -1.68 -12.70
C CYS A 156 9.12 -0.81 -13.80
N PRO A 157 8.92 -1.10 -15.09
CA PRO A 157 9.51 -0.32 -16.17
C PRO A 157 8.78 1.00 -16.43
N TYR A 158 7.59 1.17 -15.82
CA TYR A 158 6.77 2.37 -16.02
C TYR A 158 7.15 3.50 -15.08
N ASP A 159 6.70 4.70 -15.44
CA ASP A 159 6.97 5.94 -14.76
C ASP A 159 5.67 6.74 -14.58
N CYS A 160 4.66 6.07 -14.01
CA CYS A 160 3.40 6.73 -13.67
C CYS A 160 3.68 7.89 -12.73
N SER A 161 3.10 9.06 -13.01
CA SER A 161 3.46 10.31 -12.33
C SER A 161 3.20 10.31 -10.82
N TYR A 162 2.29 9.48 -10.36
CA TYR A 162 1.90 9.32 -8.95
C TYR A 162 2.61 8.18 -8.21
N CYS A 163 3.41 7.36 -8.94
CA CYS A 163 3.96 6.12 -8.40
C CYS A 163 5.40 6.31 -7.91
N ALA A 164 5.68 5.83 -6.69
CA ALA A 164 6.97 5.95 -6.05
C ALA A 164 7.91 4.74 -6.31
N GLN A 165 7.52 3.79 -7.14
CA GLN A 165 8.24 2.53 -7.32
C GLN A 165 9.70 2.70 -7.71
N LYS A 166 10.03 3.65 -8.57
CA LYS A 166 11.43 3.93 -8.93
C LYS A 166 12.28 4.31 -7.72
N THR A 167 11.76 5.20 -6.87
CA THR A 167 12.48 5.65 -5.67
C THR A 167 12.65 4.52 -4.67
N ILE A 168 11.58 3.75 -4.42
CA ILE A 168 11.61 2.60 -3.51
C ILE A 168 12.61 1.53 -4.00
N ASN A 169 12.71 1.31 -5.31
CA ASN A 169 13.66 0.38 -5.90
C ASN A 169 15.05 1.02 -6.18
N ALA A 170 15.42 2.08 -5.46
CA ALA A 170 16.71 2.76 -5.58
C ALA A 170 17.02 3.21 -7.02
N GLY A 171 16.03 3.75 -7.74
CA GLY A 171 16.15 4.21 -9.12
C GLY A 171 16.12 3.11 -10.19
N ARG A 172 16.00 1.85 -9.79
CA ARG A 172 16.02 0.70 -10.72
C ARG A 172 14.65 0.51 -11.36
N SER A 173 14.60 0.62 -12.69
CA SER A 173 13.38 0.38 -13.49
C SER A 173 13.29 -1.05 -14.04
N LYS A 174 14.42 -1.78 -14.08
CA LYS A 174 14.45 -3.17 -14.57
C LYS A 174 13.78 -4.11 -13.57
N VAL A 175 12.81 -4.90 -14.05
CA VAL A 175 12.19 -5.93 -13.23
C VAL A 175 13.19 -7.07 -12.97
N ARG A 176 13.32 -7.47 -11.71
CA ARG A 176 14.17 -8.56 -11.25
C ARG A 176 13.28 -9.66 -10.71
N PHE A 177 13.49 -10.87 -11.16
CA PHE A 177 12.67 -12.02 -10.85
C PHE A 177 13.42 -13.00 -9.96
N ARG A 178 12.70 -13.59 -9.01
CA ARG A 178 13.16 -14.76 -8.27
C ARG A 178 12.94 -16.03 -9.10
N LYS A 179 13.75 -17.05 -8.84
CA LYS A 179 13.60 -18.34 -9.51
C LYS A 179 12.30 -19.03 -9.11
N THR A 180 11.59 -19.63 -10.06
CA THR A 180 10.36 -20.38 -9.84
C THR A 180 10.52 -21.42 -8.71
N ALA A 181 11.56 -22.24 -8.78
CA ALA A 181 11.81 -23.28 -7.77
C ALA A 181 11.96 -22.72 -6.34
N ASP A 182 12.61 -21.54 -6.20
CA ASP A 182 12.77 -20.91 -4.89
C ASP A 182 11.42 -20.39 -4.34
N ILE A 183 10.58 -19.79 -5.20
CA ILE A 183 9.25 -19.31 -4.82
C ILE A 183 8.37 -20.48 -4.35
N VAL A 184 8.35 -21.58 -5.11
CA VAL A 184 7.56 -22.78 -4.76
C VAL A 184 8.10 -23.42 -3.48
N ALA A 185 9.42 -23.52 -3.32
CA ALA A 185 10.04 -24.05 -2.11
C ALA A 185 9.69 -23.22 -0.87
N GLU A 186 9.69 -21.88 -0.97
CA GLU A 186 9.26 -20.99 0.10
C GLU A 186 7.80 -21.24 0.50
N MET A 187 6.90 -21.34 -0.48
CA MET A 187 5.48 -21.61 -0.21
C MET A 187 5.27 -22.97 0.45
N ARG A 188 5.95 -24.02 -0.04
CA ARG A 188 5.92 -25.38 0.58
C ARG A 188 6.42 -25.34 2.01
N HIS A 189 7.57 -24.70 2.27
CA HIS A 189 8.12 -24.58 3.62
C HIS A 189 7.12 -23.87 4.56
N LYS A 190 6.49 -22.78 4.12
CA LYS A 190 5.50 -22.06 4.93
C LYS A 190 4.24 -22.88 5.17
N TYR A 191 3.83 -23.69 4.21
CA TYR A 191 2.72 -24.63 4.38
C TYR A 191 3.07 -25.74 5.37
N GLU A 192 4.17 -26.43 5.19
CA GLU A 192 4.58 -27.58 6.02
C GLU A 192 4.86 -27.15 7.46
N ARG A 193 5.59 -26.06 7.66
CA ARG A 193 6.00 -25.60 8.99
C ARG A 193 4.90 -24.83 9.74
N TYR A 194 4.14 -24.02 9.03
CA TYR A 194 3.17 -23.10 9.63
C TYR A 194 1.72 -23.38 9.20
N GLY A 195 1.47 -24.31 8.26
CA GLY A 195 0.17 -24.64 7.71
C GLY A 195 -0.47 -23.48 6.94
N ILE A 196 0.34 -22.58 6.39
CA ILE A 196 -0.15 -21.45 5.57
C ILE A 196 -0.63 -22.00 4.23
N ARG A 197 -1.84 -21.61 3.85
CA ARG A 197 -2.45 -21.95 2.54
C ARG A 197 -2.75 -20.72 1.71
N ASP A 198 -2.85 -19.57 2.33
CA ASP A 198 -3.15 -18.30 1.70
C ASP A 198 -1.86 -17.53 1.42
N PHE A 199 -1.60 -17.22 0.15
CA PHE A 199 -0.41 -16.51 -0.28
C PHE A 199 -0.80 -15.25 -1.04
N ALA A 200 -0.28 -14.12 -0.59
CA ALA A 200 -0.45 -12.83 -1.27
C ALA A 200 0.82 -12.50 -2.05
N PHE A 201 0.71 -12.37 -3.36
CA PHE A 201 1.80 -11.88 -4.19
C PHE A 201 1.88 -10.35 -4.08
N TYR A 202 3.00 -9.87 -3.58
CA TYR A 202 3.36 -8.46 -3.58
C TYR A 202 4.51 -8.24 -4.56
N ALA A 203 4.21 -7.64 -5.69
CA ALA A 203 5.18 -7.34 -6.74
C ALA A 203 4.81 -6.03 -7.43
N ASP A 204 5.79 -5.20 -7.67
CA ASP A 204 5.59 -3.92 -8.35
C ASP A 204 4.94 -4.06 -9.72
N PHE A 205 5.17 -5.22 -10.37
CA PHE A 205 4.59 -5.57 -11.66
C PHE A 205 4.53 -7.09 -11.86
N LEU A 206 3.55 -7.74 -11.25
CA LEU A 206 3.45 -9.20 -11.17
C LEU A 206 3.37 -9.90 -12.54
N LEU A 207 2.70 -9.30 -13.51
CA LEU A 207 2.47 -9.93 -14.82
C LEU A 207 3.60 -9.67 -15.83
N MET A 208 4.67 -8.97 -15.46
CA MET A 208 5.80 -8.79 -16.38
C MET A 208 6.43 -10.14 -16.69
N ASN A 209 6.61 -10.43 -18.00
CA ASN A 209 7.12 -11.72 -18.48
C ASN A 209 6.44 -12.92 -17.79
N PHE A 210 5.12 -12.86 -17.67
CA PHE A 210 4.33 -13.85 -16.92
C PHE A 210 4.53 -15.29 -17.42
N ARG A 211 4.83 -15.48 -18.72
CA ARG A 211 5.05 -16.81 -19.30
C ARG A 211 6.26 -17.52 -18.73
N GLU A 212 7.32 -16.78 -18.46
CA GLU A 212 8.60 -17.28 -17.93
C GLU A 212 8.67 -17.27 -16.39
N ASN A 213 7.83 -16.46 -15.74
CA ASN A 213 7.93 -16.24 -14.31
C ASN A 213 6.71 -16.72 -13.52
N LEU A 214 5.54 -16.09 -13.67
CA LEU A 214 4.37 -16.43 -12.86
C LEU A 214 3.74 -17.76 -13.28
N MET A 215 3.54 -17.98 -14.58
CA MET A 215 2.89 -19.20 -15.06
C MET A 215 3.59 -20.48 -14.67
N PRO A 216 4.93 -20.61 -14.72
CA PRO A 216 5.62 -21.80 -14.21
C PRO A 216 5.36 -22.08 -12.73
N VAL A 217 5.32 -21.05 -11.87
CA VAL A 217 4.97 -21.18 -10.44
C VAL A 217 3.55 -21.75 -10.29
N LEU A 218 2.59 -21.18 -10.99
CA LEU A 218 1.18 -21.61 -10.90
C LEU A 218 0.98 -23.01 -11.49
N LYS A 219 1.62 -23.33 -12.63
CA LYS A 219 1.57 -24.66 -13.24
C LYS A 219 2.13 -25.75 -12.30
N GLU A 220 3.24 -25.45 -11.61
CA GLU A 220 3.80 -26.38 -10.62
C GLU A 220 2.86 -26.61 -9.43
N VAL A 221 2.26 -25.53 -8.91
CA VAL A 221 1.28 -25.61 -7.81
C VAL A 221 0.09 -26.47 -8.19
N VAL A 222 -0.47 -26.25 -9.40
CA VAL A 222 -1.62 -27.00 -9.92
C VAL A 222 -1.26 -28.47 -10.16
N ALA A 223 -0.13 -28.75 -10.82
CA ALA A 223 0.33 -30.10 -11.11
C ALA A 223 0.60 -30.93 -9.84
N ALA A 224 1.17 -30.28 -8.80
CA ALA A 224 1.43 -30.90 -7.51
C ALA A 224 0.20 -30.93 -6.59
N LYS A 225 -0.97 -30.45 -7.05
CA LYS A 225 -2.23 -30.40 -6.28
C LYS A 225 -2.04 -29.75 -4.89
N LEU A 226 -1.22 -28.71 -4.81
CA LEU A 226 -0.98 -28.01 -3.55
C LEU A 226 -2.24 -27.23 -3.13
N PRO A 227 -2.64 -27.28 -1.85
CA PRO A 227 -3.89 -26.68 -1.37
C PRO A 227 -3.73 -25.17 -1.13
N PHE A 228 -3.12 -24.45 -2.09
CA PHE A 228 -2.83 -23.04 -1.97
C PHE A 228 -3.96 -22.18 -2.54
N ARG A 229 -4.12 -21.00 -1.98
CA ARG A 229 -5.01 -19.95 -2.46
C ARG A 229 -4.20 -18.69 -2.66
N PHE A 230 -4.46 -17.96 -3.73
CA PHE A 230 -3.66 -16.81 -4.11
C PHE A 230 -4.45 -15.52 -4.14
N TYR A 231 -3.72 -14.44 -3.84
CA TYR A 231 -4.19 -13.07 -3.87
C TYR A 231 -3.12 -12.19 -4.54
N ALA A 232 -3.54 -11.20 -5.32
CA ALA A 232 -2.68 -10.17 -5.86
C ALA A 232 -3.28 -8.79 -5.53
N PRO A 233 -3.14 -8.33 -4.28
CA PRO A 233 -3.87 -7.15 -3.79
C PRO A 233 -3.45 -5.84 -4.44
N GLU A 234 -2.29 -5.79 -5.10
CA GLU A 234 -1.81 -4.61 -5.84
C GLU A 234 -2.40 -4.51 -7.26
N GLY A 235 -3.19 -5.50 -7.65
CA GLY A 235 -3.85 -5.55 -8.95
C GLY A 235 -3.05 -6.27 -10.04
N LEU A 236 -3.77 -6.65 -11.09
CA LEU A 236 -3.23 -7.35 -12.25
C LEU A 236 -3.41 -6.47 -13.49
N ASP A 237 -2.32 -6.15 -14.17
CA ASP A 237 -2.32 -5.30 -15.37
C ASP A 237 -3.27 -5.87 -16.44
N THR A 238 -4.29 -5.10 -16.77
CA THR A 238 -5.38 -5.48 -17.69
C THR A 238 -4.89 -5.77 -19.10
N ARG A 239 -3.80 -5.13 -19.54
CA ARG A 239 -3.20 -5.36 -20.84
C ARG A 239 -2.69 -6.79 -20.99
N PHE A 240 -1.99 -7.32 -19.97
CA PHE A 240 -1.48 -8.69 -20.02
C PHE A 240 -2.60 -9.72 -19.88
N LEU A 241 -3.55 -9.48 -18.99
CA LEU A 241 -4.72 -10.35 -18.89
C LEU A 241 -5.50 -10.43 -20.20
N SER A 242 -5.71 -9.29 -20.88
CA SER A 242 -6.46 -9.23 -22.14
C SER A 242 -5.75 -9.90 -23.33
N GLN A 243 -4.47 -10.27 -23.20
CA GLN A 243 -3.69 -10.90 -24.25
C GLN A 243 -3.63 -12.42 -24.16
N SER A 244 -3.97 -13.02 -23.01
CA SER A 244 -3.77 -14.46 -22.81
C SER A 244 -4.88 -15.08 -21.97
N GLN A 245 -5.80 -15.81 -22.64
CA GLN A 245 -6.80 -16.62 -21.94
C GLN A 245 -6.12 -17.70 -21.09
N GLU A 246 -5.02 -18.32 -21.58
CA GLU A 246 -4.25 -19.32 -20.83
C GLU A 246 -3.77 -18.76 -19.46
N LEU A 247 -3.35 -17.47 -19.43
CA LEU A 247 -2.99 -16.82 -18.16
C LEU A 247 -4.19 -16.75 -17.21
N VAL A 248 -5.34 -16.32 -17.69
CA VAL A 248 -6.53 -16.19 -16.85
C VAL A 248 -7.03 -17.56 -16.38
N ASP A 249 -6.98 -18.57 -17.26
CA ASP A 249 -7.39 -19.94 -16.93
C ASP A 249 -6.48 -20.55 -15.85
N ILE A 250 -5.17 -20.34 -15.93
CA ILE A 250 -4.24 -20.85 -14.90
C ILE A 250 -4.39 -20.09 -13.56
N LEU A 251 -4.73 -18.79 -13.58
CA LEU A 251 -5.06 -18.07 -12.35
C LEU A 251 -6.27 -18.72 -11.65
N LYS A 252 -7.31 -19.06 -12.40
CA LYS A 252 -8.49 -19.75 -11.83
C LYS A 252 -8.15 -21.15 -11.33
N ALA A 253 -7.43 -21.95 -12.13
CA ALA A 253 -7.02 -23.29 -11.77
C ALA A 253 -6.10 -23.33 -10.53
N ALA A 254 -5.27 -22.31 -10.34
CA ALA A 254 -4.42 -22.14 -9.15
C ALA A 254 -5.14 -21.53 -7.96
N HIS A 255 -6.46 -21.37 -8.00
CA HIS A 255 -7.27 -20.81 -6.93
C HIS A 255 -6.95 -19.36 -6.52
N PHE A 256 -6.74 -18.46 -7.50
CA PHE A 256 -6.82 -17.05 -7.21
C PHE A 256 -8.22 -16.70 -6.71
N GLN A 257 -8.30 -16.11 -5.53
CA GLN A 257 -9.58 -15.86 -4.85
C GLN A 257 -10.28 -14.61 -5.37
N LYS A 258 -9.49 -13.61 -5.72
CA LYS A 258 -9.98 -12.34 -6.26
C LYS A 258 -9.03 -11.81 -7.32
N ILE A 259 -9.60 -11.19 -8.34
CA ILE A 259 -8.89 -10.45 -9.37
C ILE A 259 -9.16 -8.96 -9.15
N TYR A 260 -8.09 -8.17 -9.10
CA TYR A 260 -8.16 -6.72 -9.00
C TYR A 260 -7.63 -6.10 -10.28
N LEU A 261 -8.47 -5.32 -10.96
CA LEU A 261 -8.17 -4.70 -12.25
C LEU A 261 -7.96 -3.19 -12.06
N PRO A 262 -6.75 -2.65 -12.25
CA PRO A 262 -6.53 -1.21 -12.20
C PRO A 262 -7.10 -0.55 -13.46
N VAL A 263 -8.07 0.35 -13.28
CA VAL A 263 -8.69 1.16 -14.34
C VAL A 263 -8.24 2.61 -14.22
N GLU A 264 -8.22 3.13 -13.01
CA GLU A 264 -7.96 4.51 -12.61
C GLU A 264 -9.02 5.49 -13.14
N SER A 265 -9.21 5.60 -14.45
CA SER A 265 -10.20 6.45 -15.10
C SER A 265 -10.55 5.88 -16.49
N ILE A 266 -11.76 6.17 -16.96
CA ILE A 266 -12.19 5.90 -18.35
C ILE A 266 -11.78 7.01 -19.32
N ASP A 267 -11.22 8.11 -18.85
CA ASP A 267 -10.78 9.25 -19.65
C ASP A 267 -9.32 9.03 -20.10
N ASP A 268 -9.13 8.64 -21.35
CA ASP A 268 -7.81 8.36 -21.92
C ASP A 268 -6.89 9.60 -21.92
N GLU A 269 -7.41 10.80 -22.10
CA GLU A 269 -6.60 12.02 -22.07
C GLU A 269 -6.10 12.28 -20.66
N TYR A 270 -6.95 12.08 -19.66
CA TYR A 270 -6.54 12.19 -18.27
C TYR A 270 -5.50 11.13 -17.89
N ILE A 271 -5.68 9.89 -18.31
CA ILE A 271 -4.70 8.81 -18.08
C ILE A 271 -3.33 9.14 -18.70
N LYS A 272 -3.30 9.85 -19.84
CA LYS A 272 -2.05 10.33 -20.45
C LYS A 272 -1.35 11.36 -19.56
N THR A 273 -2.09 12.25 -18.89
CA THR A 273 -1.49 13.22 -17.95
C THR A 273 -0.82 12.54 -16.77
N LEU A 274 -1.32 11.38 -16.36
CA LEU A 274 -0.73 10.55 -15.31
C LEU A 274 0.49 9.74 -15.78
N ASN A 275 0.91 9.91 -17.05
CA ASN A 275 1.94 9.09 -17.70
C ASN A 275 1.66 7.58 -17.64
N ARG A 276 0.36 7.20 -17.72
CA ARG A 276 -0.10 5.82 -17.63
C ARG A 276 -0.69 5.31 -18.95
N ARG A 277 -0.10 5.71 -20.07
CA ARG A 277 -0.59 5.41 -21.45
C ARG A 277 -0.70 3.93 -21.82
N HIS A 278 -0.11 3.06 -21.02
CA HIS A 278 -0.16 1.60 -21.20
C HIS A 278 -1.47 0.97 -20.69
N VAL A 279 -2.25 1.67 -19.88
CA VAL A 279 -3.58 1.24 -19.44
C VAL A 279 -4.61 1.83 -20.39
N ARG A 280 -5.50 0.97 -20.93
CA ARG A 280 -6.57 1.37 -21.83
C ARG A 280 -7.87 0.70 -21.44
N LEU A 281 -8.96 1.40 -21.64
CA LEU A 281 -10.29 0.92 -21.29
C LEU A 281 -10.66 -0.38 -22.03
N GLU A 282 -10.25 -0.51 -23.30
CA GLU A 282 -10.46 -1.73 -24.10
C GLU A 282 -9.82 -2.97 -23.45
N HIS A 283 -8.62 -2.82 -22.87
CA HIS A 283 -7.95 -3.91 -22.15
C HIS A 283 -8.71 -4.32 -20.89
N PHE A 284 -9.26 -3.36 -20.17
CA PHE A 284 -10.06 -3.63 -18.98
C PHE A 284 -11.31 -4.43 -19.31
N VAL A 285 -12.11 -3.98 -20.29
CA VAL A 285 -13.33 -4.67 -20.71
C VAL A 285 -13.02 -6.08 -21.20
N LYS A 286 -11.97 -6.23 -22.01
CA LYS A 286 -11.56 -7.54 -22.53
C LYS A 286 -11.05 -8.46 -21.42
N ALA A 287 -10.23 -7.95 -20.48
CA ALA A 287 -9.75 -8.72 -19.33
C ALA A 287 -10.91 -9.20 -18.44
N ALA A 288 -11.90 -8.35 -18.17
CA ALA A 288 -13.08 -8.73 -17.41
C ALA A 288 -13.85 -9.88 -18.09
N ARG A 289 -14.09 -9.80 -19.40
CA ARG A 289 -14.74 -10.90 -20.17
C ARG A 289 -13.92 -12.20 -20.15
N MET A 290 -12.60 -12.10 -20.20
CA MET A 290 -11.72 -13.27 -20.11
C MET A 290 -11.74 -13.89 -18.72
N CYS A 291 -11.85 -13.08 -17.65
CA CYS A 291 -12.07 -13.56 -16.31
C CYS A 291 -13.41 -14.31 -16.19
N GLU A 292 -14.48 -13.75 -16.72
CA GLU A 292 -15.79 -14.40 -16.74
C GLU A 292 -15.74 -15.75 -17.47
N LYS A 293 -15.11 -15.80 -18.65
CA LYS A 293 -14.91 -17.03 -19.42
C LYS A 293 -14.12 -18.09 -18.64
N ALA A 294 -13.16 -17.69 -17.81
CA ALA A 294 -12.41 -18.60 -16.94
C ALA A 294 -13.20 -19.03 -15.68
N GLY A 295 -14.42 -18.51 -15.48
CA GLY A 295 -15.29 -18.87 -14.36
C GLY A 295 -15.12 -17.99 -13.12
N PHE A 296 -14.55 -16.78 -13.23
CA PHE A 296 -14.64 -15.76 -12.19
C PHE A 296 -16.00 -15.03 -12.28
N ALA A 297 -16.70 -14.91 -11.16
CA ALA A 297 -18.01 -14.26 -11.14
C ALA A 297 -17.84 -12.74 -11.07
N LEU A 298 -18.11 -12.03 -12.18
CA LEU A 298 -17.92 -10.58 -12.28
C LEU A 298 -18.76 -9.81 -11.24
N ARG A 299 -19.99 -10.25 -10.99
CA ARG A 299 -20.93 -9.57 -10.10
C ARG A 299 -20.96 -10.12 -8.67
N ASN A 300 -20.11 -11.09 -8.36
CA ASN A 300 -20.05 -11.76 -7.05
C ASN A 300 -18.71 -11.51 -6.32
N LEU A 301 -18.11 -10.34 -6.54
CA LEU A 301 -16.86 -9.89 -5.91
C LEU A 301 -15.61 -10.74 -6.23
N ASP A 302 -15.64 -11.64 -7.22
CA ASP A 302 -14.43 -12.33 -7.68
C ASP A 302 -13.53 -11.38 -8.48
N VAL A 303 -14.13 -10.44 -9.22
CA VAL A 303 -13.43 -9.43 -10.01
C VAL A 303 -13.81 -8.04 -9.53
N ASN A 304 -12.81 -7.28 -9.15
CA ASN A 304 -12.95 -5.94 -8.58
C ASN A 304 -12.10 -4.97 -9.40
N ALA A 305 -12.48 -3.72 -9.47
CA ALA A 305 -11.70 -2.70 -10.16
C ALA A 305 -11.28 -1.55 -9.24
N PHE A 306 -10.01 -1.14 -9.35
CA PHE A 306 -9.53 0.06 -8.70
C PHE A 306 -9.88 1.29 -9.52
N VAL A 307 -10.49 2.28 -8.87
CA VAL A 307 -10.75 3.61 -9.42
C VAL A 307 -10.02 4.62 -8.54
N LEU A 308 -9.05 5.31 -9.10
CA LEU A 308 -8.26 6.31 -8.39
C LEU A 308 -8.95 7.66 -8.47
N TYR A 309 -9.06 8.36 -7.35
CA TYR A 309 -9.66 9.68 -7.26
C TYR A 309 -8.96 10.55 -6.20
N GLY A 310 -9.23 11.86 -6.19
CA GLY A 310 -8.53 12.80 -5.31
C GLY A 310 -7.19 13.30 -5.86
N LEU A 311 -6.91 13.07 -7.14
CA LEU A 311 -5.75 13.60 -7.86
C LEU A 311 -5.90 15.11 -8.12
N PRO A 312 -4.81 15.85 -8.37
CA PRO A 312 -4.91 17.29 -8.63
C PRO A 312 -5.69 17.61 -9.91
N ARG A 313 -6.50 18.66 -9.88
CA ARG A 313 -7.34 19.14 -10.99
C ARG A 313 -8.32 18.08 -11.50
N GLU A 314 -8.86 17.31 -10.60
CA GLU A 314 -9.83 16.28 -10.92
C GLU A 314 -11.23 16.86 -11.10
N SER A 315 -11.97 16.33 -12.09
CA SER A 315 -13.39 16.56 -12.26
C SER A 315 -14.19 15.45 -11.60
N MET A 316 -15.12 15.79 -10.73
CA MET A 316 -15.98 14.81 -10.06
C MET A 316 -16.89 14.08 -11.04
N ASP A 317 -17.38 14.77 -12.10
CA ASP A 317 -18.14 14.15 -13.19
C ASP A 317 -17.37 12.96 -13.83
N ARG A 318 -16.05 13.15 -14.06
CA ARG A 318 -15.20 12.06 -14.59
C ARG A 318 -15.10 10.88 -13.61
N VAL A 319 -14.94 11.15 -12.32
CA VAL A 319 -14.87 10.10 -11.29
C VAL A 319 -16.16 9.31 -11.26
N VAL A 320 -17.31 9.97 -11.23
CA VAL A 320 -18.63 9.34 -11.20
C VAL A 320 -18.87 8.52 -12.48
N LYS A 321 -18.59 9.07 -13.66
CA LYS A 321 -18.71 8.35 -14.93
C LYS A 321 -17.83 7.11 -14.96
N THR A 322 -16.60 7.21 -14.43
CA THR A 322 -15.70 6.06 -14.32
C THR A 322 -16.31 5.01 -13.40
N ALA A 323 -16.77 5.39 -12.22
CA ALA A 323 -17.37 4.47 -11.27
C ALA A 323 -18.61 3.77 -11.85
N MET A 324 -19.51 4.51 -12.49
CA MET A 324 -20.70 3.95 -13.14
C MET A 324 -20.32 2.92 -14.22
N PHE A 325 -19.46 3.31 -15.15
CA PHE A 325 -19.02 2.40 -16.23
C PHE A 325 -18.37 1.13 -15.68
N VAL A 326 -17.48 1.27 -14.71
CA VAL A 326 -16.76 0.14 -14.11
C VAL A 326 -17.73 -0.80 -13.39
N SER A 327 -18.74 -0.27 -12.66
CA SER A 327 -19.75 -1.07 -11.97
C SER A 327 -20.64 -1.86 -12.92
N GLU A 328 -20.88 -1.36 -14.14
CA GLU A 328 -21.60 -2.10 -15.20
C GLU A 328 -20.79 -3.29 -15.70
N VAL A 329 -19.47 -3.18 -15.78
CA VAL A 329 -18.59 -4.23 -16.30
C VAL A 329 -18.30 -5.32 -15.24
N VAL A 330 -17.88 -4.94 -14.02
CA VAL A 330 -17.40 -5.91 -13.00
C VAL A 330 -18.28 -5.99 -11.75
N GLY A 331 -19.21 -5.09 -11.58
CA GLY A 331 -20.15 -5.08 -10.45
C GLY A 331 -19.53 -4.74 -9.09
N SER A 332 -18.22 -4.47 -9.01
CA SER A 332 -17.53 -4.10 -7.78
C SER A 332 -16.40 -3.10 -8.03
N ILE A 333 -16.44 -2.01 -7.29
CA ILE A 333 -15.44 -0.94 -7.35
C ILE A 333 -14.72 -0.88 -6.01
N ILE A 334 -13.42 -0.59 -6.07
CA ILE A 334 -12.64 -0.22 -4.91
C ILE A 334 -12.14 1.21 -5.15
N PRO A 335 -12.82 2.21 -4.57
CA PRO A 335 -12.40 3.60 -4.70
C PRO A 335 -11.11 3.82 -3.92
N MET A 336 -10.07 4.27 -4.61
CA MET A 336 -8.74 4.51 -4.08
C MET A 336 -8.49 6.00 -3.97
N LEU A 337 -8.58 6.53 -2.76
CA LEU A 337 -8.32 7.94 -2.51
C LEU A 337 -6.82 8.22 -2.56
N PHE A 338 -6.43 9.14 -3.43
CA PHE A 338 -5.03 9.47 -3.67
C PHE A 338 -4.39 10.17 -2.47
N ALA A 339 -3.21 9.73 -2.11
CA ALA A 339 -2.32 10.38 -1.16
C ALA A 339 -1.04 10.79 -1.90
N PRO A 340 -0.70 12.09 -1.97
CA PRO A 340 0.55 12.53 -2.56
C PRO A 340 1.74 11.91 -1.84
N VAL A 341 2.71 11.45 -2.62
CA VAL A 341 3.87 10.76 -2.09
C VAL A 341 5.14 11.54 -2.44
N PRO A 342 5.98 11.90 -1.45
CA PRO A 342 7.28 12.50 -1.73
C PRO A 342 8.07 11.69 -2.78
N SER A 343 8.95 12.35 -3.52
CA SER A 343 9.75 11.77 -4.60
C SER A 343 8.97 11.32 -5.85
N THR A 344 7.67 11.56 -5.94
CA THR A 344 6.90 11.33 -7.17
C THR A 344 6.86 12.59 -8.04
N ARG A 345 6.58 12.40 -9.34
CA ARG A 345 6.44 13.54 -10.26
C ARG A 345 5.30 14.46 -9.85
N ILE A 346 4.13 13.93 -9.51
CA ILE A 346 2.99 14.73 -9.03
C ILE A 346 3.38 15.55 -7.80
N TYR A 347 4.11 14.97 -6.87
CA TYR A 347 4.59 15.70 -5.69
C TYR A 347 5.52 16.85 -6.08
N ALA A 348 6.48 16.60 -6.96
CA ALA A 348 7.43 17.61 -7.44
C ALA A 348 6.73 18.74 -8.19
N GLU A 349 5.77 18.43 -9.06
CA GLU A 349 4.98 19.42 -9.81
C GLU A 349 4.12 20.31 -8.90
N HIS A 350 3.76 19.83 -7.71
CA HIS A 350 2.93 20.57 -6.74
C HIS A 350 3.70 20.98 -5.47
N LEU A 351 5.04 20.91 -5.51
CA LEU A 351 5.88 21.22 -4.34
C LEU A 351 5.67 22.66 -3.82
N ALA A 352 5.50 23.63 -4.71
CA ALA A 352 5.20 25.01 -4.30
C ALA A 352 3.89 25.11 -3.51
N TYR A 353 2.85 24.42 -3.95
CA TYR A 353 1.56 24.34 -3.27
C TYR A 353 1.68 23.69 -1.86
N PHE A 354 2.49 22.67 -1.73
CA PHE A 354 2.73 22.03 -0.42
C PHE A 354 3.58 22.91 0.49
N ARG A 355 4.61 23.57 -0.03
CA ARG A 355 5.47 24.48 0.74
C ARG A 355 4.71 25.69 1.29
N GLU A 356 3.85 26.30 0.48
CA GLU A 356 2.99 27.40 0.92
C GLU A 356 2.14 27.04 2.14
N ARG A 357 1.79 25.75 2.29
CA ARG A 357 0.99 25.19 3.39
C ARG A 357 1.83 24.53 4.48
N GLY A 358 3.14 24.47 4.36
CA GLY A 358 4.02 23.77 5.29
C GLY A 358 3.93 22.26 5.23
N TRP A 359 3.27 21.68 4.22
CA TRP A 359 3.02 20.23 4.10
C TRP A 359 4.22 19.43 3.60
N ASP A 360 5.22 20.10 3.08
CA ASP A 360 6.52 19.52 2.77
C ASP A 360 7.36 19.21 4.02
N ARG A 361 7.07 19.90 5.15
CA ARG A 361 7.69 19.67 6.46
C ARG A 361 6.82 18.82 7.38
N ASP A 362 5.52 18.85 7.19
CA ASP A 362 4.55 18.09 7.97
C ASP A 362 3.77 17.15 7.06
N LEU A 363 4.41 16.02 6.76
CA LEU A 363 3.93 15.05 5.77
C LEU A 363 2.61 14.39 6.15
N HIS A 364 2.11 14.53 7.39
CA HIS A 364 0.81 13.97 7.73
C HIS A 364 -0.33 14.56 6.90
N TRP A 365 -0.20 15.81 6.44
CA TRP A 365 -1.16 16.48 5.57
C TRP A 365 -1.25 15.87 4.17
N LEU A 366 -0.30 15.04 3.78
CA LEU A 366 -0.32 14.28 2.53
C LEU A 366 -1.20 13.02 2.60
N ASN A 367 -1.81 12.72 3.75
CA ASN A 367 -2.79 11.64 3.85
C ASN A 367 -3.99 11.92 2.96
N GLY A 368 -4.35 10.97 2.09
CA GLY A 368 -5.50 11.12 1.19
C GLY A 368 -6.79 11.50 1.93
N LYS A 369 -7.01 10.98 3.14
CA LYS A 369 -8.19 11.32 3.96
C LYS A 369 -8.27 12.78 4.40
N LEU A 370 -7.22 13.55 4.25
CA LEU A 370 -7.20 15.00 4.43
C LEU A 370 -7.45 15.75 3.12
N TYR A 371 -7.70 15.04 2.03
CA TYR A 371 -7.99 15.58 0.70
C TYR A 371 -6.96 16.65 0.26
N PRO A 372 -5.68 16.31 0.12
CA PRO A 372 -4.60 17.28 -0.08
C PRO A 372 -4.81 18.21 -1.27
N PHE A 373 -5.54 17.79 -2.28
CA PHE A 373 -5.83 18.58 -3.48
C PHE A 373 -7.25 19.17 -3.53
N LEU A 374 -7.99 19.11 -2.43
CA LEU A 374 -9.37 19.61 -2.38
C LEU A 374 -9.53 21.03 -2.94
N ALA A 375 -8.59 21.93 -2.61
CA ALA A 375 -8.63 23.32 -3.09
C ALA A 375 -8.41 23.48 -4.60
N MET A 376 -7.82 22.47 -5.25
CA MET A 376 -7.54 22.48 -6.70
C MET A 376 -8.60 21.76 -7.52
N ASN A 377 -9.41 20.92 -6.87
CA ASN A 377 -10.35 20.04 -7.53
C ASN A 377 -11.73 20.68 -7.64
N GLU A 378 -12.48 20.27 -8.63
CA GLU A 378 -13.91 20.47 -8.67
C GLU A 378 -14.58 19.56 -7.62
N GLY A 379 -15.84 19.82 -7.33
CA GLY A 379 -16.59 19.04 -6.35
C GLY A 379 -16.45 19.53 -4.91
N SER A 380 -17.36 19.10 -4.09
CA SER A 380 -17.49 19.39 -2.67
C SER A 380 -16.86 18.28 -1.82
N ILE A 381 -16.76 18.47 -0.50
CA ILE A 381 -16.32 17.43 0.42
C ILE A 381 -17.32 16.26 0.43
N SER A 382 -18.63 16.56 0.34
CA SER A 382 -19.67 15.56 0.27
C SER A 382 -19.53 14.64 -0.94
N ASP A 383 -19.17 15.17 -2.12
CA ASP A 383 -18.95 14.37 -3.33
C ASP A 383 -17.83 13.32 -3.11
N TYR A 384 -16.72 13.73 -2.48
CA TYR A 384 -15.60 12.81 -2.16
C TYR A 384 -16.00 11.73 -1.16
N ILE A 385 -16.83 12.08 -0.17
CA ILE A 385 -17.34 11.13 0.81
C ILE A 385 -18.26 10.13 0.13
N ASP A 386 -19.10 10.56 -0.79
CA ASP A 386 -20.06 9.70 -1.49
C ASP A 386 -19.35 8.71 -2.42
N VAL A 387 -18.27 9.15 -3.10
CA VAL A 387 -17.42 8.22 -3.86
C VAL A 387 -16.79 7.13 -2.95
N GLN A 388 -16.44 7.47 -1.70
CA GLN A 388 -15.90 6.47 -0.75
C GLN A 388 -16.92 5.41 -0.33
N ARG A 389 -18.22 5.68 -0.51
CA ARG A 389 -19.30 4.79 -0.11
C ARG A 389 -19.77 3.86 -1.24
N LEU A 390 -19.27 4.10 -2.46
CA LEU A 390 -19.51 3.20 -3.58
C LEU A 390 -18.80 1.85 -3.39
#